data_0843b0ee7f767cbb8adc384492b05302
#
_entry.id   0843b0ee7f767cbb8adc384492b05302
#
_cell.length_a   1.000
_cell.length_b   1.000
_cell.length_c   1.000
_cell.angle_alpha   90.00
_cell.angle_beta   90.00
_cell.angle_gamma   90.00
#
_symmetry.space_group_name_H-M   'P 1'
#
loop_
_entity.id
_entity.type
_entity.pdbx_description
1 polymer ?
#
loop_
_entity_poly.entity_id
_entity_poly.type
_entity_poly.pdbx_seq_one_letter_code
_entity_poly.pdbx_strand_id
1 'polypeptide(L)'
;MSFSYACALAELKADSALAVEVDGEDVAVVRSGDEYYAIADLCSHAAIPLSEGDVEDGEIECYLHGSRFDLRTGKPTGLPATEAVAVYAVRVEGDDLLVDVTSPTN
;
A
#
# COMPACT_ATOMS: atom_id res chain seq x y z
N MET A 1 -0.01 19.59 0.67
CA MET A 1 0.22 18.23 1.15
C MET A 1 -0.24 18.10 2.57
N SER A 2 -0.93 17.02 2.87
CA SER A 2 -1.56 16.85 4.16
C SER A 2 -1.31 15.44 4.67
N PHE A 3 -0.23 15.28 5.44
CA PHE A 3 0.11 13.99 6.03
C PHE A 3 -0.69 13.75 7.29
N SER A 4 -1.31 12.58 7.37
CA SER A 4 -2.10 12.16 8.52
C SER A 4 -1.54 10.88 9.11
N TYR A 5 -1.67 10.69 10.41
CA TYR A 5 -1.22 9.48 11.10
C TYR A 5 -1.89 8.24 10.50
N ALA A 6 -1.09 7.24 10.16
CA ALA A 6 -1.58 5.96 9.66
C ALA A 6 -1.39 4.86 10.69
N CYS A 7 -0.17 4.67 11.18
CA CYS A 7 0.13 3.64 12.16
C CYS A 7 1.49 3.91 12.82
N ALA A 8 1.77 3.19 13.91
CA ALA A 8 3.11 3.16 14.48
C ALA A 8 3.99 2.26 13.63
N LEU A 9 5.27 2.62 13.47
CA LEU A 9 6.22 1.80 12.70
C LEU A 9 6.34 0.38 13.26
N ALA A 10 6.22 0.24 14.58
CA ALA A 10 6.30 -1.06 15.24
C ALA A 10 5.15 -2.01 14.86
N GLU A 11 4.06 -1.50 14.29
CA GLU A 11 2.94 -2.32 13.83
C GLU A 11 3.20 -2.94 12.46
N LEU A 12 4.23 -2.44 11.73
CA LEU A 12 4.58 -2.95 10.41
C LEU A 12 5.81 -3.84 10.49
N LYS A 13 5.60 -5.13 10.33
CA LYS A 13 6.68 -6.11 10.25
C LYS A 13 7.30 -6.07 8.85
N ALA A 14 8.54 -6.55 8.74
CA ALA A 14 9.22 -6.62 7.45
C ALA A 14 8.39 -7.47 6.47
N ASP A 15 8.30 -7.01 5.23
CA ASP A 15 7.59 -7.68 4.14
C ASP A 15 6.14 -8.01 4.50
N SER A 16 5.44 -7.01 5.06
CA SER A 16 4.04 -7.15 5.44
C SER A 16 3.25 -5.90 5.09
N ALA A 17 1.93 -6.04 5.11
CA ALA A 17 1.00 -4.95 4.88
C ALA A 17 0.00 -4.87 6.03
N LEU A 18 -0.48 -3.66 6.30
CA LEU A 18 -1.47 -3.41 7.35
C LEU A 18 -2.59 -2.53 6.76
N ALA A 19 -3.83 -2.96 6.96
CA ALA A 19 -4.98 -2.16 6.56
C ALA A 19 -5.24 -1.06 7.57
N VAL A 20 -5.31 0.18 7.10
CA VAL A 20 -5.63 1.33 7.95
C VAL A 20 -6.60 2.24 7.23
N GLU A 21 -7.29 3.09 7.98
CA GLU A 21 -8.11 4.13 7.40
C GLU A 21 -7.44 5.48 7.67
N VAL A 22 -7.22 6.24 6.61
CA VAL A 22 -6.60 7.57 6.69
C VAL A 22 -7.54 8.57 6.04
N ASP A 23 -8.04 9.52 6.82
CA ASP A 23 -8.95 10.57 6.33
C ASP A 23 -10.13 10.02 5.51
N GLY A 24 -10.70 8.89 5.96
CA GLY A 24 -11.84 8.25 5.31
C GLY A 24 -11.50 7.32 4.16
N GLU A 25 -10.22 7.16 3.83
CA GLU A 25 -9.77 6.29 2.75
C GLU A 25 -9.17 5.00 3.30
N ASP A 26 -9.51 3.87 2.66
CA ASP A 26 -8.89 2.59 3.01
C ASP A 26 -7.52 2.50 2.36
N VAL A 27 -6.49 2.35 3.18
CA VAL A 27 -5.09 2.37 2.77
C VAL A 27 -4.41 1.10 3.24
N ALA A 28 -3.62 0.49 2.37
CA ALA A 28 -2.67 -0.54 2.77
C ALA A 28 -1.31 0.13 2.95
N VAL A 29 -0.83 0.16 4.19
CA VAL A 29 0.54 0.60 4.46
C VAL A 29 1.42 -0.65 4.44
N VAL A 30 2.54 -0.57 3.73
CA VAL A 30 3.33 -1.73 3.39
C VAL A 30 4.79 -1.47 3.74
N ARG A 31 5.45 -2.46 4.30
CA ARG A 31 6.90 -2.45 4.50
C ARG A 31 7.51 -3.53 3.63
N SER A 32 8.41 -3.14 2.73
CA SER A 32 9.17 -4.06 1.92
C SER A 32 10.66 -3.77 2.18
N GLY A 33 11.35 -4.72 2.80
CA GLY A 33 12.70 -4.48 3.30
C GLY A 33 12.71 -3.34 4.31
N ASP A 34 13.47 -2.28 4.02
CA ASP A 34 13.54 -1.09 4.87
C ASP A 34 12.71 0.09 4.34
N GLU A 35 11.93 -0.14 3.29
CA GLU A 35 11.13 0.90 2.64
C GLU A 35 9.65 0.79 3.05
N TYR A 36 9.00 1.95 3.15
CA TYR A 36 7.58 2.04 3.48
C TYR A 36 6.80 2.59 2.30
N TYR A 37 5.62 2.03 2.07
CA TYR A 37 4.74 2.40 0.97
C TYR A 37 3.29 2.50 1.45
N ALA A 38 2.48 3.26 0.74
CA ALA A 38 1.04 3.31 0.98
C ALA A 38 0.32 3.26 -0.36
N ILE A 39 -0.65 2.38 -0.47
CA ILE A 39 -1.46 2.22 -1.67
C ILE A 39 -2.93 2.12 -1.27
N ALA A 40 -3.82 2.34 -2.24
CA ALA A 40 -5.23 2.07 -2.01
C ALA A 40 -5.40 0.58 -1.68
N ASP A 41 -6.16 0.29 -0.62
CA ASP A 41 -6.34 -1.09 -0.15
C ASP A 41 -7.44 -1.79 -0.94
N LEU A 42 -7.28 -1.84 -2.27
CA LEU A 42 -8.26 -2.44 -3.15
C LEU A 42 -7.58 -2.87 -4.44
N CYS A 43 -7.70 -4.15 -4.79
CA CYS A 43 -7.18 -4.65 -6.04
C CYS A 43 -7.97 -4.04 -7.21
N SER A 44 -7.26 -3.57 -8.26
CA SER A 44 -7.90 -2.87 -9.37
C SER A 44 -8.83 -3.73 -10.22
N HIS A 45 -8.69 -5.06 -10.17
CA HIS A 45 -9.55 -5.95 -10.98
C HIS A 45 -10.69 -6.59 -10.17
N ALA A 46 -10.68 -6.44 -8.83
CA ALA A 46 -11.69 -7.04 -7.97
C ALA A 46 -11.75 -6.26 -6.64
N ALA A 47 -12.89 -6.31 -5.97
CA ALA A 47 -13.07 -5.64 -4.69
C ALA A 47 -12.44 -6.44 -3.54
N ILE A 48 -11.12 -6.60 -3.57
CA ILE A 48 -10.33 -7.43 -2.66
C ILE A 48 -9.27 -6.55 -1.97
N PRO A 49 -9.15 -6.60 -0.63
CA PRO A 49 -8.12 -5.84 0.06
C PRO A 49 -6.73 -6.34 -0.29
N LEU A 50 -5.86 -5.46 -0.81
CA LEU A 50 -4.48 -5.81 -1.10
C LEU A 50 -3.66 -6.05 0.17
N SER A 51 -4.08 -5.47 1.28
CA SER A 51 -3.39 -5.66 2.57
C SER A 51 -3.38 -7.11 3.06
N GLU A 52 -4.26 -7.96 2.53
CA GLU A 52 -4.28 -9.39 2.87
C GLU A 52 -3.38 -10.23 1.96
N GLY A 53 -2.73 -9.60 0.97
CA GLY A 53 -1.84 -10.29 0.06
C GLY A 53 -0.40 -10.37 0.57
N ASP A 54 0.44 -11.04 -0.18
CA ASP A 54 1.86 -11.22 0.16
C ASP A 54 2.71 -10.07 -0.38
N VAL A 55 3.71 -9.66 0.40
CA VAL A 55 4.65 -8.60 0.04
C VAL A 55 6.01 -9.24 -0.21
N GLU A 56 6.60 -8.97 -1.37
CA GLU A 56 7.92 -9.49 -1.73
C GLU A 56 8.57 -8.59 -2.78
N ASP A 57 9.84 -8.26 -2.56
CA ASP A 57 10.66 -7.53 -3.54
C ASP A 57 10.04 -6.25 -4.09
N GLY A 58 9.40 -5.46 -3.23
CA GLY A 58 8.80 -4.19 -3.62
C GLY A 58 7.48 -4.32 -4.37
N GLU A 59 6.85 -5.50 -4.29
CA GLU A 59 5.56 -5.78 -4.90
C GLU A 59 4.59 -6.35 -3.87
N ILE A 60 3.30 -6.16 -4.10
CA ILE A 60 2.25 -6.79 -3.30
C ILE A 60 1.37 -7.64 -4.21
N GLU A 61 1.04 -8.85 -3.77
CA GLU A 61 0.24 -9.79 -4.55
C GLU A 61 -1.21 -9.82 -4.05
N CYS A 62 -2.15 -9.70 -5.00
CA CYS A 62 -3.56 -9.92 -4.71
C CYS A 62 -3.77 -11.43 -4.51
N TYR A 63 -4.25 -11.84 -3.35
CA TYR A 63 -4.34 -13.26 -3.00
C TYR A 63 -5.35 -14.06 -3.84
N LEU A 64 -6.29 -13.38 -4.49
CA LEU A 64 -7.37 -14.06 -5.20
C LEU A 64 -6.90 -14.70 -6.51
N HIS A 65 -6.20 -13.92 -7.36
CA HIS A 65 -5.77 -14.40 -8.69
C HIS A 65 -4.28 -14.25 -8.94
N GLY A 66 -3.52 -13.85 -7.93
CA GLY A 66 -2.07 -13.72 -8.04
C GLY A 66 -1.59 -12.48 -8.79
N SER A 67 -2.44 -11.49 -9.01
CA SER A 67 -2.00 -10.22 -9.61
C SER A 67 -1.03 -9.52 -8.68
N ARG A 68 0.07 -9.00 -9.23
CA ARG A 68 1.07 -8.30 -8.46
C ARG A 68 1.12 -6.84 -8.88
N PHE A 69 1.44 -5.97 -7.92
CA PHE A 69 1.53 -4.53 -8.15
C PHE A 69 2.86 -4.01 -7.63
N ASP A 70 3.49 -3.15 -8.42
CA ASP A 70 4.71 -2.44 -8.01
C ASP A 70 4.31 -1.40 -6.96
N LEU A 71 4.92 -1.45 -5.78
CA LEU A 71 4.57 -0.55 -4.68
C LEU A 71 4.97 0.90 -4.92
N ARG A 72 5.93 1.16 -5.82
CA ARG A 72 6.36 2.52 -6.13
C ARG A 72 5.44 3.21 -7.11
N THR A 73 4.94 2.48 -8.10
CA THR A 73 4.18 3.04 -9.21
C THR A 73 2.72 2.67 -9.18
N GLY A 74 2.35 1.63 -8.42
CA GLY A 74 1.00 1.08 -8.40
C GLY A 74 0.66 0.26 -9.62
N LYS A 75 1.58 0.12 -10.58
CA LYS A 75 1.31 -0.58 -11.83
C LYS A 75 1.27 -2.08 -11.62
N PRO A 76 0.32 -2.78 -12.27
CA PRO A 76 0.29 -4.25 -12.22
C PRO A 76 1.49 -4.82 -12.98
N THR A 77 2.11 -5.82 -12.39
CA THR A 77 3.25 -6.54 -13.00
C THR A 77 2.83 -7.92 -13.51
N GLY A 78 1.57 -8.30 -13.28
CA GLY A 78 1.04 -9.59 -13.73
C GLY A 78 -0.47 -9.55 -13.88
N LEU A 79 -0.98 -10.35 -14.81
CA LEU A 79 -2.41 -10.50 -15.03
C LEU A 79 -3.07 -11.25 -13.86
N PRO A 80 -4.39 -11.09 -13.63
CA PRO A 80 -5.36 -10.45 -14.51
C PRO A 80 -5.52 -8.93 -14.35
N ALA A 81 -4.88 -8.30 -13.35
CA ALA A 81 -5.00 -6.85 -13.18
C ALA A 81 -4.30 -6.11 -14.34
N THR A 82 -4.95 -5.09 -14.88
CA THR A 82 -4.42 -4.30 -16.00
C THR A 82 -4.36 -2.82 -15.69
N GLU A 83 -4.92 -2.40 -14.54
CA GLU A 83 -4.95 -0.99 -14.13
C GLU A 83 -4.13 -0.79 -12.87
N ALA A 84 -3.45 0.36 -12.78
CA ALA A 84 -2.69 0.72 -11.60
C ALA A 84 -3.62 1.01 -10.42
N VAL A 85 -3.11 0.76 -9.19
CA VAL A 85 -3.76 1.22 -7.97
C VAL A 85 -3.16 2.56 -7.56
N ALA A 86 -3.90 3.36 -6.80
CA ALA A 86 -3.39 4.63 -6.30
C ALA A 86 -2.24 4.39 -5.32
N VAL A 87 -1.18 5.20 -5.44
CA VAL A 87 -0.04 5.19 -4.53
C VAL A 87 -0.03 6.53 -3.81
N TYR A 88 0.17 6.50 -2.50
CA TYR A 88 0.17 7.70 -1.68
C TYR A 88 1.57 7.98 -1.12
N ALA A 89 1.89 9.25 -0.94
CA ALA A 89 3.13 9.65 -0.29
C ALA A 89 3.14 9.22 1.17
N VAL A 90 4.29 8.79 1.65
CA VAL A 90 4.49 8.41 3.06
C VAL A 90 5.57 9.26 3.69
N ARG A 91 5.50 9.39 5.01
CA ARG A 91 6.47 10.14 5.78
C ARG A 91 6.66 9.46 7.13
N VAL A 92 7.91 9.31 7.54
CA VAL A 92 8.23 8.78 8.86
C VAL A 92 8.55 9.96 9.78
N GLU A 93 7.85 10.05 10.91
CA GLU A 93 8.11 11.05 11.94
C GLU A 93 8.24 10.34 13.29
N GLY A 94 9.45 10.33 13.83
CA GLY A 94 9.71 9.59 15.06
C GLY A 94 9.44 8.11 14.84
N ASP A 95 8.50 7.57 15.61
CA ASP A 95 8.10 6.17 15.53
C ASP A 95 6.79 5.96 14.76
N ASP A 96 6.32 6.99 14.06
CA ASP A 96 5.03 6.98 13.38
C ASP A 96 5.17 7.04 11.87
N LEU A 97 4.24 6.39 11.17
CA LEU A 97 4.10 6.47 9.74
C LEU A 97 2.89 7.36 9.41
N LEU A 98 3.12 8.35 8.56
CA LEU A 98 2.09 9.27 8.10
C LEU A 98 1.86 9.06 6.61
N VAL A 99 0.63 9.28 6.16
CA VAL A 99 0.23 9.10 4.76
C VAL A 99 -0.57 10.30 4.29
N ASP A 100 -0.32 10.74 3.07
CA ASP A 100 -1.10 11.79 2.40
C ASP A 100 -1.99 11.16 1.35
N VAL A 101 -3.30 11.11 1.61
CA VAL A 101 -4.29 10.54 0.69
C VAL A 101 -4.97 11.59 -0.19
N THR A 102 -4.60 12.86 -0.05
CA THR A 102 -5.26 13.94 -0.78
C THR A 102 -4.91 13.96 -2.26
N SER A 103 -3.74 13.42 -2.62
CA SER A 103 -3.28 13.43 -4.00
C SER A 103 -2.36 12.21 -4.24
N PRO A 104 -2.82 11.21 -4.99
CA PRO A 104 -1.96 10.08 -5.35
C PRO A 104 -0.70 10.54 -6.08
N THR A 105 0.42 9.83 -5.87
CA THR A 105 1.70 10.18 -6.49
C THR A 105 1.83 9.67 -7.92
N ASN A 106 0.96 8.79 -8.34
CA ASN A 106 1.00 8.19 -9.69
C ASN A 106 -0.08 8.72 -10.64
#